data_26f1c5c057f12c512d9c52f25e609135
#
_entry.id   26f1c5c057f12c512d9c52f25e609135
#
_cell.length_a   1.000
_cell.length_b   1.000
_cell.length_c   1.000
_cell.angle_alpha   90.00
_cell.angle_beta   90.00
_cell.angle_gamma   90.00
#
_symmetry.space_group_name_H-M   'P 1'
#
loop_
_entity.id
_entity.type
_entity.pdbx_description
1 polymer ?
#
loop_
_entity_poly.entity_id
_entity_poly.type
_entity_poly.pdbx_seq_one_letter_code
_entity_poly.pdbx_strand_id
1 'polypeptide(L)'
;MESIYKAPDAIGNLFRTPERKDRKYGKGGRLLEDRKYSYHYDSEGNLVLKQRLRPDETLARLWQEGDWAYEWQGNGMLRSVKRPDGETVSFEYDPLGRRISKRYRGTTTRWVWDGNVPLHEWTEESDVTTWLFEEGSFVPCAKLQNGESYSIITDYLGTPTEMYTSDGEKTWSTELDIYGSVRNFAGRSLSDCPFRYQGQYEDEETGLYYNRFRYYSPDEGRYISQDPIGLEGGMNLNIYVSDSNAWIDPFGLSRIPKTGGTWDGTPGNSNWFSNNPKVMQITGGEGIPFKDGLPNFDKWSQGEFEIENLTGTKKDFDLVHQHLKDIGELNSKAEAKRFLKENGLTAHHHPDMKTIQLIPSDLHNNVPHEGGASKLRKSHH
;
A
#
# COMPACT_ATOMS: atom_id res chain seq x y z
N MET A 1 -11.76 6.37 27.08
CA MET A 1 -11.14 5.73 25.90
C MET A 1 -11.70 6.43 24.67
N GLU A 2 -10.87 7.12 23.89
CA GLU A 2 -11.35 7.80 22.68
C GLU A 2 -11.60 6.76 21.59
N SER A 3 -12.80 6.78 21.00
CA SER A 3 -13.13 5.86 19.90
C SER A 3 -12.58 6.41 18.58
N ILE A 4 -11.75 5.63 17.90
CA ILE A 4 -11.23 5.94 16.57
C ILE A 4 -12.10 5.23 15.54
N TYR A 5 -12.69 6.00 14.62
CA TYR A 5 -13.53 5.47 13.55
C TYR A 5 -12.74 5.40 12.23
N LYS A 6 -12.98 4.33 11.46
CA LYS A 6 -12.58 4.22 10.06
C LYS A 6 -13.86 4.24 9.22
N ALA A 7 -14.20 5.41 8.68
CA ALA A 7 -15.42 5.62 7.91
C ALA A 7 -15.10 6.01 6.45
N PRO A 8 -14.68 5.05 5.59
CA PRO A 8 -14.35 5.35 4.20
C PRO A 8 -15.59 5.74 3.40
N ASP A 9 -15.41 6.63 2.41
CA ASP A 9 -16.40 6.85 1.37
C ASP A 9 -16.27 5.82 0.23
N ALA A 10 -17.06 5.98 -0.83
CA ALA A 10 -17.11 5.03 -1.96
C ALA A 10 -15.80 4.92 -2.76
N ILE A 11 -14.89 5.89 -2.65
CA ILE A 11 -13.58 5.89 -3.30
C ILE A 11 -12.43 5.65 -2.31
N GLY A 12 -12.77 5.35 -1.04
CA GLY A 12 -11.79 5.02 -0.01
C GLY A 12 -11.18 6.22 0.71
N ASN A 13 -11.72 7.44 0.59
CA ASN A 13 -11.30 8.55 1.45
C ASN A 13 -11.68 8.26 2.90
N LEU A 14 -10.73 8.42 3.81
CA LEU A 14 -10.89 8.03 5.21
C LEU A 14 -11.35 9.21 6.07
N PHE A 15 -12.41 9.00 6.84
CA PHE A 15 -12.90 9.93 7.84
C PHE A 15 -12.79 9.30 9.23
N ARG A 16 -12.54 10.12 10.25
CA ARG A 16 -12.44 9.70 11.65
C ARG A 16 -13.76 9.83 12.40
N THR A 17 -14.79 10.34 11.74
CA THR A 17 -16.14 10.48 12.32
C THR A 17 -17.18 9.84 11.40
N PRO A 18 -18.27 9.27 11.96
CA PRO A 18 -19.35 8.69 11.16
C PRO A 18 -20.01 9.70 10.22
N GLU A 19 -20.04 10.97 10.58
CA GLU A 19 -20.64 12.07 9.82
C GLU A 19 -19.81 12.48 8.60
N ARG A 20 -18.54 12.03 8.52
CA ARG A 20 -17.61 12.31 7.41
C ARG A 20 -17.41 13.80 7.13
N LYS A 21 -17.34 14.63 8.19
CA LYS A 21 -17.19 16.09 8.11
C LYS A 21 -15.86 16.62 8.63
N ASP A 22 -15.04 15.73 9.19
CA ASP A 22 -13.77 16.06 9.85
C ASP A 22 -12.60 16.26 8.87
N ARG A 23 -12.80 15.95 7.57
CA ARG A 23 -11.79 16.06 6.53
C ARG A 23 -12.38 16.54 5.21
N LYS A 24 -11.59 17.27 4.42
CA LYS A 24 -11.92 17.69 3.06
C LYS A 24 -10.97 17.02 2.08
N TYR A 25 -11.51 16.47 1.01
CA TYR A 25 -10.76 15.79 -0.04
C TYR A 25 -10.93 16.47 -1.40
N GLY A 26 -9.85 16.47 -2.19
CA GLY A 26 -9.81 16.92 -3.57
C GLY A 26 -9.77 15.78 -4.57
N LYS A 27 -9.44 16.11 -5.82
CA LYS A 27 -9.30 15.15 -6.91
C LYS A 27 -8.26 14.06 -6.57
N GLY A 28 -8.51 12.82 -6.99
CA GLY A 28 -7.60 11.68 -6.74
C GLY A 28 -7.50 11.28 -5.27
N GLY A 29 -8.43 11.73 -4.42
CA GLY A 29 -8.43 11.42 -3.00
C GLY A 29 -7.43 12.23 -2.17
N ARG A 30 -6.83 13.32 -2.68
CA ARG A 30 -5.90 14.17 -1.90
C ARG A 30 -6.59 14.78 -0.69
N LEU A 31 -6.00 14.63 0.48
CA LEU A 31 -6.48 15.31 1.70
C LEU A 31 -6.12 16.80 1.60
N LEU A 32 -7.11 17.68 1.63
CA LEU A 32 -6.90 19.13 1.53
C LEU A 32 -6.92 19.82 2.88
N GLU A 33 -7.72 19.33 3.81
CA GLU A 33 -7.87 19.91 5.14
C GLU A 33 -8.40 18.87 6.12
N ASP A 34 -7.93 18.93 7.36
CA ASP A 34 -8.52 18.27 8.52
C ASP A 34 -8.78 19.29 9.63
N ARG A 35 -9.02 18.82 10.86
CA ARG A 35 -9.30 19.71 12.01
C ARG A 35 -8.10 20.57 12.45
N LYS A 36 -6.88 20.25 12.04
CA LYS A 36 -5.65 20.89 12.52
C LYS A 36 -4.82 21.51 11.41
N TYR A 37 -4.87 20.93 10.20
CA TYR A 37 -3.95 21.25 9.11
C TYR A 37 -4.66 21.43 7.77
N SER A 38 -4.09 22.29 6.93
CA SER A 38 -4.30 22.33 5.48
C SER A 38 -3.11 21.69 4.78
N TYR A 39 -3.38 21.04 3.63
CA TYR A 39 -2.42 20.23 2.89
C TYR A 39 -2.26 20.77 1.47
N HIS A 40 -1.04 21.09 1.09
CA HIS A 40 -0.71 21.69 -0.21
C HIS A 40 0.18 20.75 -0.99
N TYR A 41 -0.13 20.58 -2.26
CA TYR A 41 0.52 19.62 -3.15
C TYR A 41 1.12 20.34 -4.35
N ASP A 42 2.21 19.76 -4.90
CA ASP A 42 2.77 20.17 -6.19
C ASP A 42 1.89 19.69 -7.37
N SER A 43 2.35 19.98 -8.60
CA SER A 43 1.67 19.56 -9.83
C SER A 43 1.63 18.03 -10.01
N GLU A 44 2.62 17.32 -9.47
CA GLU A 44 2.73 15.86 -9.52
C GLU A 44 1.91 15.17 -8.41
N GLY A 45 1.36 15.97 -7.47
CA GLY A 45 0.51 15.47 -6.39
C GLY A 45 1.26 14.99 -5.17
N ASN A 46 2.51 15.38 -5.01
CA ASN A 46 3.28 15.16 -3.80
C ASN A 46 2.95 16.25 -2.78
N LEU A 47 2.79 15.87 -1.52
CA LEU A 47 2.60 16.83 -0.42
C LEU A 47 3.87 17.67 -0.26
N VAL A 48 3.73 18.99 -0.36
CA VAL A 48 4.87 19.94 -0.19
C VAL A 48 4.77 20.75 1.10
N LEU A 49 3.55 20.94 1.64
CA LEU A 49 3.35 21.67 2.88
C LEU A 49 2.13 21.14 3.63
N LYS A 50 2.30 20.77 4.91
CA LYS A 50 1.24 20.50 5.89
C LYS A 50 1.25 21.68 6.85
N GLN A 51 0.32 22.60 6.66
CA GLN A 51 0.26 23.88 7.35
C GLN A 51 -0.77 23.84 8.47
N ARG A 52 -0.37 24.25 9.66
CA ARG A 52 -1.26 24.35 10.80
C ARG A 52 -2.33 25.41 10.55
N LEU A 53 -3.60 25.13 10.82
CA LEU A 53 -4.69 26.09 10.71
C LEU A 53 -4.53 27.16 11.79
N ARG A 54 -4.49 28.44 11.36
CA ARG A 54 -4.35 29.63 12.21
C ARG A 54 -5.53 30.58 11.95
N PRO A 55 -6.13 31.20 12.98
CA PRO A 55 -7.37 31.99 12.83
C PRO A 55 -7.23 33.26 11.98
N ASP A 56 -6.03 33.87 11.92
CA ASP A 56 -5.82 35.23 11.39
C ASP A 56 -4.93 35.29 10.13
N GLU A 57 -4.64 34.17 9.48
CA GLU A 57 -3.71 34.18 8.36
C GLU A 57 -4.40 34.12 7.00
N THR A 58 -4.23 35.18 6.21
CA THR A 58 -4.29 35.12 4.75
C THR A 58 -3.24 34.10 4.27
N LEU A 59 -3.70 33.07 3.59
CA LEU A 59 -3.03 31.87 3.12
C LEU A 59 -1.70 32.11 2.36
N ALA A 60 -0.66 32.54 3.05
CA ALA A 60 0.70 32.45 2.54
C ALA A 60 1.10 30.98 2.59
N ARG A 61 1.25 30.32 1.44
CA ARG A 61 1.74 28.94 1.29
C ARG A 61 3.25 28.86 1.56
N LEU A 62 3.68 29.44 2.67
CA LEU A 62 5.08 29.46 3.12
C LEU A 62 5.17 28.77 4.47
N TRP A 63 6.20 27.96 4.64
CA TRP A 63 6.46 27.29 5.91
C TRP A 63 6.66 28.30 7.03
N GLN A 64 6.05 28.01 8.17
CA GLN A 64 6.24 28.73 9.43
C GLN A 64 6.47 27.71 10.55
N GLU A 65 6.99 28.16 11.69
CA GLU A 65 7.14 27.31 12.86
C GLU A 65 5.80 26.64 13.24
N GLY A 66 5.84 25.33 13.45
CA GLY A 66 4.66 24.51 13.64
C GLY A 66 4.13 23.82 12.38
N ASP A 67 4.66 24.13 11.20
CA ASP A 67 4.31 23.51 9.93
C ASP A 67 5.34 22.43 9.53
N TRP A 68 4.92 21.52 8.65
CA TRP A 68 5.80 20.55 8.00
C TRP A 68 5.96 20.91 6.53
N ALA A 69 7.19 20.90 6.01
CA ALA A 69 7.44 21.04 4.57
C ALA A 69 8.21 19.82 4.03
N TYR A 70 7.95 19.47 2.79
CA TYR A 70 8.46 18.27 2.14
C TYR A 70 9.09 18.66 0.80
N GLU A 71 10.31 18.17 0.55
CA GLU A 71 10.99 18.34 -0.72
C GLU A 71 11.13 17.00 -1.42
N TRP A 72 10.90 16.98 -2.72
CA TRP A 72 10.92 15.78 -3.55
C TRP A 72 12.04 15.85 -4.59
N GLN A 73 12.59 14.70 -4.92
CA GLN A 73 13.50 14.53 -6.05
C GLN A 73 12.70 14.41 -7.34
N GLY A 74 13.32 14.70 -8.49
CA GLY A 74 12.66 14.59 -9.79
C GLY A 74 12.20 13.15 -10.17
N ASN A 75 12.65 12.14 -9.44
CA ASN A 75 12.19 10.75 -9.59
C ASN A 75 11.03 10.39 -8.62
N GLY A 76 10.45 11.37 -7.92
CA GLY A 76 9.33 11.17 -7.00
C GLY A 76 9.72 10.66 -5.60
N MET A 77 11.01 10.49 -5.30
CA MET A 77 11.46 10.11 -3.96
C MET A 77 11.54 11.31 -3.03
N LEU A 78 11.19 11.14 -1.75
CA LEU A 78 11.26 12.20 -0.75
C LEU A 78 12.72 12.55 -0.46
N ARG A 79 13.11 13.84 -0.69
CA ARG A 79 14.46 14.33 -0.44
C ARG A 79 14.65 14.73 1.01
N SER A 80 13.73 15.51 1.54
CA SER A 80 13.83 16.03 2.90
C SER A 80 12.47 16.39 3.49
N VAL A 81 12.43 16.44 4.83
CA VAL A 81 11.29 16.90 5.61
C VAL A 81 11.79 18.01 6.54
N LYS A 82 11.26 19.22 6.41
CA LYS A 82 11.44 20.30 7.37
C LYS A 82 10.34 20.19 8.43
N ARG A 83 10.76 20.02 9.66
CA ARG A 83 9.92 19.79 10.84
C ARG A 83 9.32 21.10 11.38
N PRO A 84 8.30 21.00 12.27
CA PRO A 84 7.71 22.16 12.96
C PRO A 84 8.69 23.00 13.77
N ASP A 85 9.77 22.41 14.27
CA ASP A 85 10.85 23.06 15.02
C ASP A 85 11.93 23.72 14.12
N GLY A 86 11.76 23.63 12.79
CA GLY A 86 12.71 24.16 11.80
C GLY A 86 13.85 23.22 11.43
N GLU A 87 14.05 22.12 12.18
CA GLU A 87 15.05 21.10 11.87
C GLU A 87 14.68 20.33 10.60
N THR A 88 15.68 19.80 9.92
CA THR A 88 15.47 19.06 8.66
C THR A 88 16.00 17.63 8.75
N VAL A 89 15.19 16.69 8.32
CA VAL A 89 15.56 15.28 8.08
C VAL A 89 15.76 15.11 6.58
N SER A 90 16.89 14.54 6.14
CA SER A 90 17.17 14.29 4.72
C SER A 90 17.45 12.83 4.43
N PHE A 91 17.18 12.41 3.19
CA PHE A 91 17.21 11.00 2.77
C PHE A 91 18.00 10.85 1.46
N GLU A 92 18.70 9.72 1.34
CA GLU A 92 19.37 9.30 0.11
C GLU A 92 18.96 7.88 -0.27
N TYR A 93 18.98 7.60 -1.58
CA TYR A 93 18.50 6.35 -2.15
C TYR A 93 19.51 5.80 -3.15
N ASP A 94 19.55 4.50 -3.28
CA ASP A 94 20.29 3.83 -4.35
C ASP A 94 19.52 3.90 -5.69
N PRO A 95 20.16 3.48 -6.81
CA PRO A 95 19.50 3.48 -8.13
C PRO A 95 18.24 2.62 -8.23
N LEU A 96 18.04 1.66 -7.31
CA LEU A 96 16.84 0.84 -7.22
C LEU A 96 15.75 1.51 -6.37
N GLY A 97 15.98 2.73 -5.86
CA GLY A 97 15.07 3.47 -4.98
C GLY A 97 15.01 2.96 -3.53
N ARG A 98 15.98 2.13 -3.07
CA ARG A 98 16.07 1.72 -1.66
C ARG A 98 16.78 2.83 -0.89
N ARG A 99 16.20 3.20 0.26
CA ARG A 99 16.80 4.21 1.13
C ARG A 99 18.11 3.69 1.74
N ILE A 100 19.21 4.39 1.48
CA ILE A 100 20.54 4.02 1.98
C ILE A 100 21.03 4.92 3.11
N SER A 101 20.49 6.12 3.25
CA SER A 101 20.80 6.98 4.39
C SER A 101 19.65 7.87 4.83
N LYS A 102 19.66 8.24 6.11
CA LYS A 102 18.84 9.27 6.74
C LYS A 102 19.73 10.12 7.61
N ARG A 103 19.65 11.44 7.48
CA ARG A 103 20.45 12.38 8.28
C ARG A 103 19.54 13.31 9.09
N TYR A 104 19.79 13.38 10.39
CA TYR A 104 19.09 14.25 11.32
C TYR A 104 20.02 14.72 12.43
N ARG A 105 20.06 16.04 12.70
CA ARG A 105 20.90 16.66 13.76
C ARG A 105 22.37 16.20 13.77
N GLY A 106 22.94 16.04 12.59
CA GLY A 106 24.35 15.62 12.46
C GLY A 106 24.56 14.12 12.45
N THR A 107 23.64 13.31 12.95
CA THR A 107 23.71 11.85 12.93
C THR A 107 23.19 11.32 11.60
N THR A 108 23.91 10.36 11.01
CA THR A 108 23.51 9.69 9.77
C THR A 108 23.26 8.20 10.04
N THR A 109 22.02 7.76 9.89
CA THR A 109 21.67 6.34 9.88
C THR A 109 21.84 5.80 8.46
N ARG A 110 22.48 4.64 8.33
CA ARG A 110 22.77 3.97 7.05
C ARG A 110 22.17 2.58 7.02
N TRP A 111 21.79 2.13 5.82
CA TRP A 111 21.23 0.80 5.57
C TRP A 111 21.95 0.07 4.44
N VAL A 112 22.12 -1.24 4.62
CA VAL A 112 22.39 -2.21 3.56
C VAL A 112 21.19 -3.14 3.45
N TRP A 113 20.82 -3.47 2.23
CA TRP A 113 19.61 -4.21 1.90
C TRP A 113 19.92 -5.61 1.41
N ASP A 114 19.11 -6.59 1.83
CA ASP A 114 18.98 -7.89 1.18
C ASP A 114 17.70 -7.88 0.35
N GLY A 115 17.86 -7.85 -0.98
CA GLY A 115 16.71 -7.69 -1.88
C GLY A 115 15.89 -6.44 -1.56
N ASN A 116 14.72 -6.63 -0.97
CA ASN A 116 13.76 -5.56 -0.66
C ASN A 116 13.56 -5.32 0.86
N VAL A 117 14.35 -5.97 1.71
CA VAL A 117 14.30 -5.76 3.16
C VAL A 117 15.62 -5.20 3.68
N PRO A 118 15.63 -4.34 4.70
CA PRO A 118 16.87 -3.83 5.28
C PRO A 118 17.55 -4.96 6.07
N LEU A 119 18.82 -5.26 5.74
CA LEU A 119 19.61 -6.28 6.41
C LEU A 119 20.41 -5.68 7.56
N HIS A 120 21.16 -4.61 7.28
CA HIS A 120 22.00 -3.96 8.28
C HIS A 120 21.65 -2.48 8.40
N GLU A 121 21.72 -2.00 9.64
CA GLU A 121 21.50 -0.62 10.01
C GLU A 121 22.53 -0.17 11.03
N TRP A 122 23.09 1.05 10.88
CA TRP A 122 24.04 1.64 11.82
C TRP A 122 24.07 3.15 11.73
N THR A 123 24.65 3.78 12.76
CA THR A 123 25.04 5.21 12.75
C THR A 123 26.55 5.32 12.98
N GLU A 124 27.10 6.53 12.97
CA GLU A 124 28.50 6.77 13.34
C GLU A 124 28.80 6.40 14.81
N GLU A 125 27.78 6.40 15.66
CA GLU A 125 27.87 6.23 17.11
C GLU A 125 27.31 4.88 17.59
N SER A 126 26.70 4.06 16.71
CA SER A 126 26.08 2.80 17.06
C SER A 126 26.74 1.61 16.37
N ASP A 127 26.74 0.48 17.06
CA ASP A 127 27.08 -0.81 16.44
C ASP A 127 26.03 -1.20 15.39
N VAL A 128 26.45 -2.08 14.49
CA VAL A 128 25.58 -2.59 13.42
C VAL A 128 24.43 -3.38 14.04
N THR A 129 23.22 -2.98 13.72
CA THR A 129 22.02 -3.79 13.93
C THR A 129 21.76 -4.63 12.69
N THR A 130 21.56 -5.94 12.85
CA THR A 130 21.18 -6.85 11.78
C THR A 130 19.73 -7.26 11.99
N TRP A 131 18.93 -7.09 10.95
CA TRP A 131 17.53 -7.50 10.91
C TRP A 131 17.37 -8.77 10.09
N LEU A 132 16.65 -9.75 10.64
CA LEU A 132 16.29 -10.97 9.93
C LEU A 132 14.80 -10.98 9.65
N PHE A 133 14.44 -11.45 8.46
CA PHE A 133 13.07 -11.55 7.99
C PHE A 133 12.75 -13.02 7.66
N GLU A 134 11.48 -13.38 7.74
CA GLU A 134 11.02 -14.66 7.20
C GLU A 134 11.34 -14.72 5.71
N GLU A 135 11.77 -15.89 5.23
CA GLU A 135 12.18 -16.09 3.84
C GLU A 135 11.07 -15.68 2.85
N GLY A 136 11.44 -14.88 1.86
CA GLY A 136 10.51 -14.40 0.82
C GLY A 136 9.40 -13.46 1.31
N SER A 137 9.51 -12.92 2.54
CA SER A 137 8.50 -12.04 3.12
C SER A 137 9.07 -10.71 3.60
N PHE A 138 8.20 -9.84 4.10
CA PHE A 138 8.55 -8.58 4.77
C PHE A 138 8.30 -8.64 6.28
N VAL A 139 8.18 -9.85 6.83
CA VAL A 139 7.91 -10.10 8.25
C VAL A 139 9.24 -10.18 8.99
N PRO A 140 9.57 -9.22 9.87
CA PRO A 140 10.78 -9.29 10.68
C PRO A 140 10.61 -10.38 11.75
N CYS A 141 11.63 -11.24 11.93
CA CYS A 141 11.58 -12.33 12.86
C CYS A 141 12.67 -12.25 13.95
N ALA A 142 13.78 -11.54 13.69
CA ALA A 142 14.83 -11.36 14.70
C ALA A 142 15.63 -10.06 14.47
N LYS A 143 16.26 -9.60 15.57
CA LYS A 143 17.24 -8.52 15.62
C LYS A 143 18.52 -9.04 16.28
N LEU A 144 19.67 -8.73 15.66
CA LEU A 144 20.98 -8.97 16.26
C LEU A 144 21.66 -7.62 16.49
N GLN A 145 22.12 -7.35 17.70
CA GLN A 145 22.77 -6.08 18.04
C GLN A 145 23.69 -6.27 19.25
N ASN A 146 24.93 -5.78 19.18
CA ASN A 146 25.92 -5.84 20.31
C ASN A 146 26.18 -7.25 20.85
N GLY A 147 26.14 -8.27 19.98
CA GLY A 147 26.30 -9.68 20.38
C GLY A 147 25.05 -10.32 20.99
N GLU A 148 23.97 -9.54 21.17
CA GLU A 148 22.71 -10.03 21.69
C GLU A 148 21.75 -10.35 20.51
N SER A 149 20.86 -11.32 20.75
CA SER A 149 19.79 -11.69 19.81
C SER A 149 18.42 -11.46 20.44
N TYR A 150 17.52 -10.95 19.63
CA TYR A 150 16.14 -10.69 20.04
C TYR A 150 15.18 -11.36 19.05
N SER A 151 14.20 -12.08 19.58
CA SER A 151 13.09 -12.62 18.79
C SER A 151 11.99 -11.57 18.64
N ILE A 152 11.48 -11.41 17.42
CA ILE A 152 10.37 -10.50 17.13
C ILE A 152 9.11 -11.35 16.93
N ILE A 153 8.07 -11.06 17.70
CA ILE A 153 6.76 -11.68 17.57
C ILE A 153 5.85 -10.75 16.80
N THR A 154 5.13 -11.30 15.85
CA THR A 154 4.24 -10.55 14.98
C THR A 154 2.79 -11.03 15.10
N ASP A 155 1.85 -10.17 14.69
CA ASP A 155 0.46 -10.56 14.48
C ASP A 155 0.31 -11.41 13.20
N TYR A 156 -0.92 -11.83 12.90
CA TYR A 156 -1.22 -12.64 11.71
C TYR A 156 -0.98 -11.90 10.37
N LEU A 157 -0.84 -10.57 10.38
CA LEU A 157 -0.47 -9.75 9.22
C LEU A 157 1.03 -9.56 9.09
N GLY A 158 1.83 -10.06 10.05
CA GLY A 158 3.27 -9.88 10.10
C GLY A 158 3.69 -8.51 10.66
N THR A 159 2.81 -7.84 11.41
CA THR A 159 3.12 -6.60 12.13
C THR A 159 3.77 -6.94 13.47
N PRO A 160 4.96 -6.40 13.79
CA PRO A 160 5.60 -6.62 15.09
C PRO A 160 4.74 -6.14 16.26
N THR A 161 4.57 -7.00 17.25
CA THR A 161 3.81 -6.71 18.48
C THR A 161 4.68 -6.76 19.72
N GLU A 162 5.68 -7.65 19.77
CA GLU A 162 6.55 -7.83 20.92
C GLU A 162 7.97 -8.22 20.49
N MET A 163 8.95 -7.93 21.35
CA MET A 163 10.33 -8.36 21.18
C MET A 163 10.88 -8.91 22.50
N TYR A 164 11.63 -10.01 22.41
CA TYR A 164 12.17 -10.75 23.56
C TYR A 164 13.67 -10.99 23.40
N THR A 165 14.41 -10.96 24.51
CA THR A 165 15.81 -11.44 24.58
C THR A 165 15.89 -12.95 24.42
N SER A 166 17.13 -13.49 24.28
CA SER A 166 17.38 -14.93 24.28
C SER A 166 16.96 -15.61 25.58
N ASP A 167 16.95 -14.88 26.71
CA ASP A 167 16.54 -15.38 28.04
C ASP A 167 15.02 -15.30 28.24
N GLY A 168 14.25 -14.81 27.25
CA GLY A 168 12.81 -14.72 27.33
C GLY A 168 12.27 -13.46 28.02
N GLU A 169 13.12 -12.45 28.28
CA GLU A 169 12.70 -11.16 28.82
C GLU A 169 12.06 -10.31 27.70
N LYS A 170 10.85 -9.78 27.93
CA LYS A 170 10.20 -8.87 26.99
C LYS A 170 10.81 -7.47 27.10
N THR A 171 11.41 -6.99 26.02
CA THR A 171 12.11 -5.70 25.95
C THR A 171 11.34 -4.61 25.23
N TRP A 172 10.37 -4.98 24.40
CA TRP A 172 9.63 -4.05 23.59
C TRP A 172 8.23 -4.61 23.26
N SER A 173 7.22 -3.74 23.20
CA SER A 173 5.92 -4.07 22.66
C SER A 173 5.19 -2.87 22.14
N THR A 174 4.35 -3.06 21.09
CA THR A 174 3.46 -2.04 20.53
C THR A 174 2.08 -2.61 20.23
N GLU A 175 1.09 -1.72 20.28
CA GLU A 175 -0.24 -1.92 19.73
C GLU A 175 -0.53 -0.76 18.77
N LEU A 176 -0.90 -1.07 17.54
CA LEU A 176 -1.25 -0.07 16.54
C LEU A 176 -2.75 0.20 16.57
N ASP A 177 -3.15 1.42 16.19
CA ASP A 177 -4.53 1.73 15.88
C ASP A 177 -4.90 1.27 14.47
N ILE A 178 -6.15 1.48 14.06
CA ILE A 178 -6.69 1.08 12.75
C ILE A 178 -6.04 1.79 11.55
N TYR A 179 -5.23 2.82 11.78
CA TYR A 179 -4.45 3.56 10.79
C TYR A 179 -2.96 3.23 10.84
N GLY A 180 -2.55 2.38 11.78
CA GLY A 180 -1.15 2.02 11.97
C GLY A 180 -0.36 2.95 12.87
N SER A 181 -0.99 3.96 13.49
CA SER A 181 -0.35 4.77 14.53
C SER A 181 -0.13 3.95 15.79
N VAL A 182 1.00 4.15 16.45
CA VAL A 182 1.26 3.52 17.75
C VAL A 182 0.28 4.05 18.79
N ARG A 183 -0.54 3.16 19.31
CA ARG A 183 -1.54 3.43 20.35
C ARG A 183 -1.02 3.19 21.76
N ASN A 184 -0.35 2.07 21.94
CA ASN A 184 0.31 1.67 23.17
C ASN A 184 1.74 1.26 22.87
N PHE A 185 2.65 1.61 23.77
CA PHE A 185 4.05 1.29 23.66
C PHE A 185 4.63 0.96 25.03
N ALA A 186 5.47 -0.05 25.11
CA ALA A 186 6.33 -0.33 26.24
C ALA A 186 7.71 -0.77 25.74
N GLY A 187 8.77 -0.18 26.31
CA GLY A 187 10.16 -0.41 25.91
C GLY A 187 10.99 0.83 26.10
N ARG A 188 12.25 0.79 25.66
CA ARG A 188 13.20 1.90 25.75
C ARG A 188 12.92 2.95 24.67
N SER A 189 12.77 2.50 23.42
CA SER A 189 12.51 3.34 22.26
C SER A 189 11.62 2.62 21.25
N LEU A 190 10.79 3.36 20.51
CA LEU A 190 10.04 2.83 19.36
C LEU A 190 11.01 2.30 18.28
N SER A 191 12.17 2.97 18.12
CA SER A 191 13.22 2.57 17.17
C SER A 191 13.92 1.24 17.54
N ASP A 192 13.70 0.68 18.72
CA ASP A 192 14.20 -0.66 19.05
C ASP A 192 13.61 -1.75 18.13
N CYS A 193 12.39 -1.53 17.61
CA CYS A 193 11.81 -2.23 16.47
C CYS A 193 11.02 -1.24 15.60
N PRO A 194 11.62 -0.71 14.52
CA PRO A 194 11.01 0.37 13.72
C PRO A 194 9.98 -0.12 12.71
N PHE A 195 9.79 -1.43 12.57
CA PHE A 195 8.86 -2.00 11.58
C PHE A 195 7.40 -1.85 12.02
N ARG A 196 6.52 -1.55 11.05
CA ARG A 196 5.09 -1.41 11.24
C ARG A 196 4.36 -2.42 10.34
N TYR A 197 3.37 -2.04 9.52
CA TYR A 197 2.84 -2.96 8.52
C TYR A 197 3.95 -3.45 7.60
N GLN A 198 3.79 -4.61 6.98
CA GLN A 198 4.83 -5.20 6.14
C GLN A 198 5.36 -4.20 5.11
N GLY A 199 6.68 -4.07 5.05
CA GLY A 199 7.41 -3.12 4.20
C GLY A 199 7.55 -1.70 4.78
N GLN A 200 6.95 -1.41 5.94
CA GLN A 200 7.02 -0.09 6.57
C GLN A 200 8.11 -0.01 7.63
N TYR A 201 8.87 1.07 7.59
CA TYR A 201 9.89 1.45 8.56
C TYR A 201 9.56 2.85 9.11
N GLU A 202 9.31 2.98 10.41
CA GLU A 202 8.99 4.25 11.07
C GLU A 202 10.23 5.14 11.22
N ASP A 203 10.06 6.40 10.87
CA ASP A 203 11.00 7.47 11.18
C ASP A 203 10.42 8.33 12.32
N GLU A 204 10.86 8.09 13.56
CA GLU A 204 10.37 8.82 14.74
C GLU A 204 10.47 10.34 14.58
N GLU A 205 11.51 10.82 13.88
CA GLU A 205 11.76 12.25 13.70
C GLU A 205 10.67 12.92 12.85
N THR A 206 10.08 12.20 11.92
CA THR A 206 9.07 12.73 11.00
C THR A 206 7.67 12.23 11.29
N GLY A 207 7.54 11.13 12.03
CA GLY A 207 6.29 10.41 12.23
C GLY A 207 5.78 9.73 10.96
N LEU A 208 6.59 9.67 9.91
CA LEU A 208 6.28 8.99 8.65
C LEU A 208 6.83 7.57 8.66
N TYR A 209 6.17 6.69 7.91
CA TYR A 209 6.65 5.33 7.66
C TYR A 209 7.19 5.25 6.23
N TYR A 210 8.49 5.02 6.08
CA TYR A 210 9.10 4.71 4.79
C TYR A 210 8.59 3.36 4.31
N ASN A 211 7.95 3.34 3.17
CA ASN A 211 7.39 2.15 2.53
C ASN A 211 7.89 2.03 1.10
N ARG A 212 9.18 1.78 0.95
CA ARG A 212 9.91 1.58 -0.30
C ARG A 212 9.79 2.77 -1.26
N PHE A 213 8.73 2.83 -2.09
CA PHE A 213 8.53 3.87 -3.09
C PHE A 213 7.70 5.07 -2.58
N ARG A 214 7.06 4.95 -1.43
CA ARG A 214 6.23 6.01 -0.83
C ARG A 214 6.50 6.18 0.66
N TYR A 215 5.99 7.27 1.19
CA TYR A 215 5.95 7.51 2.63
C TYR A 215 4.51 7.55 3.11
N TYR A 216 4.23 6.76 4.12
CA TYR A 216 2.91 6.66 4.73
C TYR A 216 2.84 7.54 5.97
N SER A 217 1.74 8.28 6.12
CA SER A 217 1.42 9.02 7.33
C SER A 217 0.34 8.29 8.13
N PRO A 218 0.68 7.71 9.28
CA PRO A 218 -0.31 7.04 10.13
C PRO A 218 -1.31 8.02 10.73
N ASP A 219 -0.94 9.30 10.94
CA ASP A 219 -1.85 10.34 11.40
C ASP A 219 -2.99 10.62 10.41
N GLU A 220 -2.69 10.64 9.13
CA GLU A 220 -3.69 10.81 8.08
C GLU A 220 -4.29 9.48 7.61
N GLY A 221 -3.59 8.36 7.83
CA GLY A 221 -3.96 7.02 7.37
C GLY A 221 -3.75 6.82 5.88
N ARG A 222 -2.71 7.45 5.29
CA ARG A 222 -2.49 7.51 3.85
C ARG A 222 -1.06 7.82 3.45
N TYR A 223 -0.74 7.60 2.17
CA TYR A 223 0.51 8.07 1.58
C TYR A 223 0.49 9.59 1.34
N ILE A 224 1.66 10.23 1.51
CA ILE A 224 1.84 11.68 1.31
C ILE A 224 2.19 12.04 -0.15
N SER A 225 2.36 11.05 -1.01
CA SER A 225 2.52 11.21 -2.47
C SER A 225 1.52 10.35 -3.21
N GLN A 226 1.30 10.67 -4.49
CA GLN A 226 0.52 9.82 -5.36
C GLN A 226 1.22 8.49 -5.61
N ASP A 227 0.46 7.50 -5.99
CA ASP A 227 0.99 6.21 -6.40
C ASP A 227 1.84 6.36 -7.66
N PRO A 228 3.14 5.95 -7.65
CA PRO A 228 3.99 6.02 -8.84
C PRO A 228 3.46 5.22 -10.03
N ILE A 229 2.70 4.14 -9.76
CA ILE A 229 2.01 3.38 -10.79
C ILE A 229 0.64 3.99 -11.15
N GLY A 230 0.34 5.16 -10.59
CA GLY A 230 -0.88 5.91 -10.86
C GLY A 230 -2.13 5.15 -10.45
N LEU A 231 -3.14 5.18 -11.32
CA LEU A 231 -4.39 4.47 -11.06
C LEU A 231 -4.20 2.91 -11.01
N GLU A 232 -3.07 2.30 -11.31
CA GLU A 232 -2.79 0.87 -11.12
C GLU A 232 -2.87 0.47 -9.65
N GLY A 233 -2.57 1.39 -8.76
CA GLY A 233 -2.85 1.26 -7.35
C GLY A 233 -4.30 1.56 -6.93
N GLY A 234 -5.23 1.87 -7.85
CA GLY A 234 -6.63 2.16 -7.56
C GLY A 234 -7.06 3.62 -7.81
N MET A 235 -8.37 3.91 -7.66
CA MET A 235 -8.92 5.27 -7.89
C MET A 235 -8.46 6.32 -6.87
N ASN A 236 -8.16 5.91 -5.66
CA ASN A 236 -7.59 6.79 -4.65
C ASN A 236 -6.08 6.59 -4.62
N LEU A 237 -5.36 7.53 -5.21
CA LEU A 237 -3.92 7.46 -5.45
C LEU A 237 -3.07 7.56 -4.16
N ASN A 238 -3.67 7.93 -3.04
CA ASN A 238 -2.97 8.12 -1.78
C ASN A 238 -3.36 7.10 -0.69
N ILE A 239 -4.28 6.18 -0.97
CA ILE A 239 -4.69 5.18 0.02
C ILE A 239 -3.61 4.10 0.20
N TYR A 240 -3.43 3.61 1.44
CA TYR A 240 -2.63 2.42 1.72
C TYR A 240 -3.34 1.17 1.20
N VAL A 241 -4.34 0.69 1.92
CA VAL A 241 -5.19 -0.44 1.53
C VAL A 241 -6.65 -0.16 1.93
N SER A 242 -7.60 -0.84 1.29
CA SER A 242 -9.03 -0.68 1.62
C SER A 242 -9.38 -1.30 2.98
N ASP A 243 -8.78 -2.42 3.31
CA ASP A 243 -8.92 -3.13 4.58
C ASP A 243 -7.55 -3.57 5.10
N SER A 244 -7.05 -2.87 6.12
CA SER A 244 -5.77 -3.15 6.76
C SER A 244 -5.75 -4.44 7.58
N ASN A 245 -6.88 -5.13 7.76
CA ASN A 245 -6.93 -6.43 8.42
C ASN A 245 -6.76 -7.60 7.44
N ALA A 246 -6.81 -7.36 6.13
CA ALA A 246 -6.77 -8.42 5.12
C ALA A 246 -5.75 -8.18 4.01
N TRP A 247 -5.29 -6.94 3.84
CA TRP A 247 -4.42 -6.52 2.75
C TRP A 247 -3.18 -5.82 3.26
N ILE A 248 -2.09 -5.97 2.51
CA ILE A 248 -0.82 -5.27 2.72
C ILE A 248 -0.37 -4.60 1.42
N ASP A 249 0.50 -3.60 1.55
CA ASP A 249 1.18 -2.94 0.43
C ASP A 249 2.68 -2.82 0.74
N PRO A 250 3.47 -3.90 0.57
CA PRO A 250 4.86 -3.94 1.03
C PRO A 250 5.81 -3.00 0.30
N PHE A 251 5.44 -2.60 -0.92
CA PHE A 251 6.25 -1.72 -1.76
C PHE A 251 5.75 -0.27 -1.80
N GLY A 252 4.57 0.00 -1.25
CA GLY A 252 3.93 1.28 -1.46
C GLY A 252 3.50 1.47 -2.92
N LEU A 253 3.02 0.43 -3.61
CA LEU A 253 2.60 0.43 -5.02
C LEU A 253 1.30 -0.34 -5.23
N SER A 254 1.31 -1.64 -4.92
CA SER A 254 0.22 -2.56 -5.22
C SER A 254 -0.27 -3.23 -3.96
N ARG A 255 -1.58 -3.30 -3.82
CA ARG A 255 -2.24 -4.01 -2.73
C ARG A 255 -2.30 -5.48 -3.05
N ILE A 256 -1.83 -6.31 -2.15
CA ILE A 256 -1.82 -7.76 -2.29
C ILE A 256 -2.56 -8.42 -1.14
N PRO A 257 -3.23 -9.57 -1.40
CA PRO A 257 -3.92 -10.29 -0.35
C PRO A 257 -2.93 -10.91 0.64
N LYS A 258 -3.18 -10.76 1.93
CA LYS A 258 -2.44 -11.46 3.00
C LYS A 258 -3.26 -12.60 3.58
N THR A 259 -4.59 -12.50 3.54
CA THR A 259 -5.51 -13.53 4.04
C THR A 259 -6.24 -14.22 2.90
N GLY A 260 -6.77 -15.40 3.17
CA GLY A 260 -7.51 -16.20 2.18
C GLY A 260 -6.63 -17.08 1.29
N GLY A 261 -5.33 -17.13 1.57
CA GLY A 261 -4.36 -17.95 0.84
C GLY A 261 -2.94 -17.75 1.35
N THR A 262 -1.99 -18.40 0.67
CA THR A 262 -0.54 -18.31 0.98
C THR A 262 0.25 -18.05 -0.29
N TRP A 263 1.41 -17.41 -0.16
CA TRP A 263 2.36 -17.16 -1.23
C TRP A 263 3.50 -18.20 -1.16
N ASP A 264 3.99 -18.68 -2.31
CA ASP A 264 5.16 -19.57 -2.39
C ASP A 264 6.50 -18.81 -2.56
N GLY A 265 6.46 -17.49 -2.57
CA GLY A 265 7.61 -16.61 -2.72
C GLY A 265 7.24 -15.16 -2.39
N THR A 266 7.88 -14.21 -3.06
CA THR A 266 7.62 -12.78 -2.81
C THR A 266 6.16 -12.44 -3.10
N PRO A 267 5.39 -11.95 -2.10
CA PRO A 267 4.02 -11.56 -2.27
C PRO A 267 3.82 -10.56 -3.43
N GLY A 268 2.87 -10.85 -4.32
CA GLY A 268 2.60 -10.06 -5.52
C GLY A 268 3.52 -10.34 -6.72
N ASN A 269 4.58 -11.14 -6.55
CA ASN A 269 5.52 -11.57 -7.61
C ASN A 269 5.87 -13.05 -7.49
N SER A 270 4.92 -13.87 -7.10
CA SER A 270 5.01 -15.31 -7.01
C SER A 270 3.62 -15.93 -7.15
N ASN A 271 3.47 -17.22 -6.87
CA ASN A 271 2.16 -17.86 -6.95
C ASN A 271 1.39 -17.69 -5.63
N TRP A 272 0.11 -17.38 -5.75
CA TRP A 272 -0.80 -17.31 -4.61
C TRP A 272 -1.73 -18.52 -4.58
N PHE A 273 -1.70 -19.27 -3.49
CA PHE A 273 -2.49 -20.47 -3.24
C PHE A 273 -3.69 -20.12 -2.38
N SER A 274 -4.88 -20.16 -2.96
CA SER A 274 -6.11 -19.84 -2.24
C SER A 274 -6.49 -20.96 -1.26
N ASN A 275 -7.00 -20.60 -0.08
CA ASN A 275 -7.65 -21.54 0.83
C ASN A 275 -9.18 -21.61 0.63
N ASN A 276 -9.73 -20.88 -0.36
CA ASN A 276 -11.14 -20.93 -0.69
C ASN A 276 -11.47 -22.22 -1.47
N PRO A 277 -12.37 -23.09 -0.97
CA PRO A 277 -12.67 -24.37 -1.62
C PRO A 277 -13.14 -24.23 -3.07
N LYS A 278 -13.87 -23.18 -3.42
CA LYS A 278 -14.33 -22.93 -4.78
C LYS A 278 -13.19 -22.60 -5.74
N VAL A 279 -12.23 -21.79 -5.27
CA VAL A 279 -11.02 -21.48 -6.04
C VAL A 279 -10.18 -22.74 -6.19
N MET A 280 -9.95 -23.47 -5.11
CA MET A 280 -9.19 -24.73 -5.14
C MET A 280 -9.80 -25.76 -6.08
N GLN A 281 -11.12 -25.86 -6.15
CA GLN A 281 -11.80 -26.74 -7.09
C GLN A 281 -11.53 -26.38 -8.55
N ILE A 282 -11.49 -25.07 -8.88
CA ILE A 282 -11.24 -24.58 -10.24
C ILE A 282 -9.77 -24.69 -10.60
N THR A 283 -8.87 -24.34 -9.66
CA THR A 283 -7.42 -24.34 -9.90
C THR A 283 -6.79 -25.73 -9.78
N GLY A 284 -7.52 -26.72 -9.23
CA GLY A 284 -6.94 -28.03 -8.87
C GLY A 284 -5.95 -27.93 -7.70
N GLY A 285 -6.00 -26.86 -6.91
CA GLY A 285 -5.04 -26.57 -5.85
C GLY A 285 -3.74 -25.91 -6.33
N GLU A 286 -3.65 -25.57 -7.62
CA GLU A 286 -2.47 -24.85 -8.16
C GLU A 286 -2.48 -23.39 -7.74
N GLY A 287 -1.28 -22.84 -7.58
CA GLY A 287 -1.08 -21.43 -7.29
C GLY A 287 -1.38 -20.55 -8.51
N ILE A 288 -2.02 -19.42 -8.26
CA ILE A 288 -2.31 -18.40 -9.28
C ILE A 288 -1.08 -17.50 -9.40
N PRO A 289 -0.42 -17.42 -10.57
CA PRO A 289 0.72 -16.55 -10.75
C PRO A 289 0.34 -15.08 -10.60
N PHE A 290 1.13 -14.32 -9.84
CA PHE A 290 1.04 -12.87 -9.78
C PHE A 290 2.34 -12.25 -10.29
N LYS A 291 2.21 -11.12 -10.98
CA LYS A 291 3.32 -10.27 -11.37
C LYS A 291 2.94 -8.82 -11.13
N ASP A 292 3.80 -8.10 -10.40
CA ASP A 292 3.59 -6.69 -10.03
C ASP A 292 2.22 -6.44 -9.36
N GLY A 293 1.79 -7.41 -8.53
CA GLY A 293 0.51 -7.37 -7.82
C GLY A 293 -0.72 -7.76 -8.65
N LEU A 294 -0.56 -8.10 -9.92
CA LEU A 294 -1.63 -8.47 -10.84
C LEU A 294 -1.66 -9.99 -11.05
N PRO A 295 -2.84 -10.64 -10.90
CA PRO A 295 -2.97 -12.06 -11.17
C PRO A 295 -2.95 -12.35 -12.67
N ASN A 296 -2.39 -13.48 -13.03
CA ASN A 296 -2.51 -14.08 -14.36
C ASN A 296 -3.55 -15.21 -14.32
N PHE A 297 -4.65 -15.03 -15.03
CA PHE A 297 -5.73 -16.01 -15.13
C PHE A 297 -5.73 -16.80 -16.45
N ASP A 298 -4.69 -16.66 -17.30
CA ASP A 298 -4.65 -17.25 -18.66
C ASP A 298 -5.00 -18.74 -18.65
N LYS A 299 -4.47 -19.49 -17.68
CA LYS A 299 -4.71 -20.93 -17.55
C LYS A 299 -6.18 -21.31 -17.33
N TRP A 300 -6.96 -20.43 -16.74
CA TRP A 300 -8.36 -20.67 -16.38
C TRP A 300 -9.35 -19.86 -17.21
N SER A 301 -8.86 -19.11 -18.20
CA SER A 301 -9.69 -18.39 -19.15
C SER A 301 -10.46 -19.40 -20.03
N GLN A 302 -11.78 -19.20 -20.13
CA GLN A 302 -12.67 -20.02 -20.97
C GLN A 302 -12.94 -19.36 -22.34
N GLY A 303 -12.39 -18.18 -22.55
CA GLY A 303 -12.47 -17.46 -23.84
C GLY A 303 -11.79 -16.12 -23.71
N GLU A 304 -11.19 -15.69 -24.82
CA GLU A 304 -10.48 -14.42 -24.91
C GLU A 304 -10.81 -13.73 -26.20
N PHE A 305 -10.92 -12.41 -26.15
CA PHE A 305 -11.14 -11.58 -27.33
C PHE A 305 -10.66 -10.15 -27.09
N GLU A 306 -10.17 -9.51 -28.14
CA GLU A 306 -9.77 -8.12 -28.10
C GLU A 306 -10.98 -7.20 -28.32
N ILE A 307 -11.06 -6.13 -27.56
CA ILE A 307 -12.05 -5.06 -27.74
C ILE A 307 -11.31 -3.72 -27.83
N GLU A 308 -11.57 -2.98 -28.91
CA GLU A 308 -11.05 -1.63 -29.05
C GLU A 308 -11.79 -0.65 -28.12
N ASN A 309 -11.07 0.40 -27.71
CA ASN A 309 -11.62 1.50 -26.91
C ASN A 309 -12.17 1.09 -25.52
N LEU A 310 -11.59 0.06 -24.91
CA LEU A 310 -11.88 -0.25 -23.51
C LEU A 310 -11.48 0.93 -22.62
N THR A 311 -12.29 1.21 -21.61
CA THR A 311 -12.15 2.35 -20.70
C THR A 311 -11.85 1.94 -19.25
N GLY A 312 -11.90 0.65 -18.92
CA GLY A 312 -11.82 0.12 -17.55
C GLY A 312 -13.06 0.44 -16.70
N THR A 313 -14.14 0.92 -17.30
CA THR A 313 -15.37 1.32 -16.61
C THR A 313 -16.52 0.34 -16.88
N LYS A 314 -17.66 0.58 -16.21
CA LYS A 314 -18.88 -0.21 -16.45
C LYS A 314 -19.37 -0.17 -17.91
N LYS A 315 -18.95 0.81 -18.69
CA LYS A 315 -19.29 0.90 -20.14
C LYS A 315 -18.70 -0.25 -20.94
N ASP A 316 -17.57 -0.78 -20.50
CA ASP A 316 -16.90 -1.88 -21.20
C ASP A 316 -17.73 -3.18 -21.17
N PHE A 317 -18.56 -3.38 -20.15
CA PHE A 317 -19.48 -4.52 -20.13
C PHE A 317 -20.52 -4.44 -21.25
N ASP A 318 -20.92 -3.24 -21.68
CA ASP A 318 -21.79 -3.09 -22.84
C ASP A 318 -21.08 -3.45 -24.14
N LEU A 319 -19.77 -3.17 -24.25
CA LEU A 319 -18.92 -3.59 -25.36
C LEU A 319 -18.73 -5.11 -25.36
N VAL A 320 -18.47 -5.70 -24.19
CA VAL A 320 -18.38 -7.16 -24.03
C VAL A 320 -19.69 -7.84 -24.46
N HIS A 321 -20.83 -7.36 -23.97
CA HIS A 321 -22.11 -7.93 -24.36
C HIS A 321 -22.43 -7.75 -25.84
N GLN A 322 -22.01 -6.62 -26.46
CA GLN A 322 -22.15 -6.42 -27.90
C GLN A 322 -21.27 -7.40 -28.67
N HIS A 323 -19.99 -7.53 -28.29
CA HIS A 323 -19.06 -8.45 -28.94
C HIS A 323 -19.56 -9.90 -28.88
N LEU A 324 -19.97 -10.38 -27.70
CA LEU A 324 -20.52 -11.71 -27.50
C LEU A 324 -21.79 -11.96 -28.31
N LYS A 325 -22.66 -10.94 -28.47
CA LYS A 325 -23.81 -10.99 -29.36
C LYS A 325 -23.37 -11.20 -30.80
N ASP A 326 -22.39 -10.43 -31.26
CA ASP A 326 -21.98 -10.39 -32.66
C ASP A 326 -21.25 -11.69 -33.10
N ILE A 327 -20.52 -12.34 -32.19
CA ILE A 327 -19.78 -13.58 -32.47
C ILE A 327 -20.53 -14.85 -32.05
N GLY A 328 -21.45 -14.75 -31.11
CA GLY A 328 -22.06 -15.89 -30.41
C GLY A 328 -23.44 -16.32 -30.94
N GLU A 329 -23.92 -15.79 -32.06
CA GLU A 329 -25.26 -16.04 -32.60
C GLU A 329 -26.39 -15.71 -31.59
N LEU A 330 -26.13 -14.74 -30.70
CA LEU A 330 -27.07 -14.29 -29.69
C LEU A 330 -27.93 -13.14 -30.21
N ASN A 331 -29.22 -13.15 -29.86
CA ASN A 331 -30.18 -12.17 -30.44
C ASN A 331 -30.12 -10.78 -29.81
N SER A 332 -29.49 -10.65 -28.61
CA SER A 332 -29.44 -9.39 -27.88
C SER A 332 -28.30 -9.33 -26.85
N LYS A 333 -27.89 -8.09 -26.45
CA LYS A 333 -26.98 -7.87 -25.31
C LYS A 333 -27.53 -8.46 -24.00
N ALA A 334 -28.83 -8.47 -23.81
CA ALA A 334 -29.48 -9.06 -22.63
C ALA A 334 -29.28 -10.58 -22.61
N GLU A 335 -29.31 -11.23 -23.75
CA GLU A 335 -29.01 -12.64 -23.90
C GLU A 335 -27.51 -12.94 -23.64
N ALA A 336 -26.61 -12.12 -24.14
CA ALA A 336 -25.19 -12.22 -23.86
C ALA A 336 -24.88 -12.09 -22.34
N LYS A 337 -25.52 -11.13 -21.68
CA LYS A 337 -25.43 -10.99 -20.22
C LYS A 337 -25.97 -12.24 -19.48
N ARG A 338 -27.08 -12.81 -19.95
CA ARG A 338 -27.66 -14.03 -19.37
C ARG A 338 -26.72 -15.21 -19.60
N PHE A 339 -26.18 -15.37 -20.80
CA PHE A 339 -25.20 -16.38 -21.14
C PHE A 339 -24.00 -16.40 -20.18
N LEU A 340 -23.37 -15.25 -19.92
CA LEU A 340 -22.28 -15.15 -18.97
C LEU A 340 -22.71 -15.60 -17.57
N LYS A 341 -23.88 -15.18 -17.12
CA LYS A 341 -24.40 -15.55 -15.80
C LYS A 341 -24.70 -17.04 -15.68
N GLU A 342 -25.36 -17.63 -16.67
CA GLU A 342 -25.75 -19.05 -16.68
C GLU A 342 -24.54 -19.98 -16.79
N ASN A 343 -23.47 -19.55 -17.47
CA ASN A 343 -22.21 -20.28 -17.56
C ASN A 343 -21.24 -19.94 -16.42
N GLY A 344 -21.63 -19.12 -15.44
CA GLY A 344 -20.80 -18.77 -14.30
C GLY A 344 -19.50 -18.04 -14.70
N LEU A 345 -19.56 -17.17 -15.72
CA LEU A 345 -18.41 -16.43 -16.25
C LEU A 345 -18.45 -14.96 -15.90
N THR A 346 -17.29 -14.40 -15.64
CA THR A 346 -17.04 -12.96 -15.42
C THR A 346 -16.05 -12.45 -16.46
N ALA A 347 -16.38 -11.35 -17.11
CA ALA A 347 -15.46 -10.66 -18.01
C ALA A 347 -14.37 -9.96 -17.19
N HIS A 348 -13.13 -10.33 -17.41
CA HIS A 348 -11.94 -9.81 -16.76
C HIS A 348 -11.11 -9.01 -17.77
N HIS A 349 -10.69 -7.81 -17.40
CA HIS A 349 -9.75 -7.04 -18.21
C HIS A 349 -8.35 -7.58 -17.99
N HIS A 350 -7.73 -8.12 -19.03
CA HIS A 350 -6.36 -8.57 -18.99
C HIS A 350 -5.39 -7.37 -18.83
N PRO A 351 -4.23 -7.55 -18.19
CA PRO A 351 -3.24 -6.49 -17.98
C PRO A 351 -2.68 -5.80 -19.24
N ASP A 352 -2.89 -6.36 -20.43
CA ASP A 352 -2.48 -5.78 -21.74
C ASP A 352 -3.37 -4.63 -22.22
N MET A 353 -4.49 -4.35 -21.52
CA MET A 353 -5.44 -3.25 -21.78
C MET A 353 -6.28 -3.39 -23.06
N LYS A 354 -6.28 -4.51 -23.73
CA LYS A 354 -7.03 -4.77 -24.97
C LYS A 354 -7.87 -6.03 -24.86
N THR A 355 -7.38 -7.03 -24.15
CA THR A 355 -7.99 -8.35 -24.07
C THR A 355 -8.99 -8.40 -22.92
N ILE A 356 -10.15 -8.97 -23.20
CA ILE A 356 -11.11 -9.42 -22.20
C ILE A 356 -11.01 -10.94 -22.12
N GLN A 357 -10.85 -11.44 -20.90
CA GLN A 357 -10.89 -12.86 -20.58
C GLN A 357 -12.22 -13.22 -19.93
N LEU A 358 -12.78 -14.37 -20.28
CA LEU A 358 -13.94 -14.94 -19.62
C LEU A 358 -13.49 -15.91 -18.53
N ILE A 359 -13.47 -15.46 -17.30
CA ILE A 359 -12.95 -16.20 -16.15
C ILE A 359 -14.11 -16.79 -15.34
N PRO A 360 -14.01 -18.05 -14.83
CA PRO A 360 -15.00 -18.59 -13.90
C PRO A 360 -15.29 -17.60 -12.78
N SER A 361 -16.56 -17.25 -12.57
CA SER A 361 -16.97 -16.21 -11.61
C SER A 361 -16.54 -16.55 -10.18
N ASP A 362 -16.55 -17.83 -9.81
CA ASP A 362 -16.10 -18.27 -8.48
C ASP A 362 -14.57 -18.12 -8.33
N LEU A 363 -13.79 -18.22 -9.40
CA LEU A 363 -12.37 -17.89 -9.38
C LEU A 363 -12.17 -16.37 -9.28
N HIS A 364 -12.71 -15.62 -10.24
CA HIS A 364 -12.53 -14.17 -10.33
C HIS A 364 -12.96 -13.42 -9.06
N ASN A 365 -14.12 -13.77 -8.50
CA ASN A 365 -14.70 -13.07 -7.36
C ASN A 365 -14.09 -13.44 -5.99
N ASN A 366 -13.38 -14.58 -5.92
CA ASN A 366 -12.78 -15.08 -4.68
C ASN A 366 -11.24 -15.00 -4.66
N VAL A 367 -10.62 -14.54 -5.74
CA VAL A 367 -9.21 -14.16 -5.76
C VAL A 367 -9.15 -12.65 -5.56
N PRO A 368 -8.65 -12.18 -4.42
CA PRO A 368 -8.50 -10.75 -4.19
C PRO A 368 -7.46 -10.17 -5.15
N HIS A 369 -7.85 -9.22 -6.00
CA HIS A 369 -6.94 -8.61 -6.96
C HIS A 369 -7.44 -7.25 -7.46
N GLU A 370 -6.52 -6.46 -7.98
CA GLU A 370 -6.82 -5.35 -8.88
C GLU A 370 -6.54 -5.81 -10.32
N GLY A 371 -7.48 -5.61 -11.25
CA GLY A 371 -7.35 -6.12 -12.62
C GLY A 371 -6.97 -5.06 -13.64
N GLY A 372 -6.78 -5.47 -14.90
CA GLY A 372 -6.47 -4.62 -16.05
C GLY A 372 -7.45 -3.46 -16.31
N ALA A 373 -8.69 -3.55 -15.80
CA ALA A 373 -9.64 -2.43 -15.79
C ALA A 373 -9.07 -1.20 -15.07
N SER A 374 -8.26 -1.40 -14.06
CA SER A 374 -7.54 -0.34 -13.38
C SER A 374 -6.54 0.34 -14.31
N LYS A 375 -5.80 -0.39 -15.12
CA LYS A 375 -4.86 0.12 -16.14
C LYS A 375 -5.57 0.93 -17.23
N LEU A 376 -6.68 0.44 -17.74
CA LEU A 376 -7.44 1.08 -18.82
C LEU A 376 -8.02 2.45 -18.46
N ARG A 377 -8.53 2.60 -17.24
CA ARG A 377 -9.03 3.90 -16.76
C ARG A 377 -7.98 5.02 -16.81
N LYS A 378 -6.74 4.69 -17.01
CA LYS A 378 -5.57 5.56 -16.97
C LYS A 378 -5.10 6.05 -18.33
N SER A 379 -5.18 5.18 -19.33
CA SER A 379 -4.74 5.50 -20.70
C SER A 379 -5.65 6.52 -21.39
N HIS A 380 -6.80 6.87 -20.77
CA HIS A 380 -7.80 7.81 -21.31
C HIS A 380 -7.87 9.14 -20.55
N HIS A 381 -6.91 9.43 -19.67
CA HIS A 381 -6.72 10.72 -18.99
C HIS A 381 -5.28 11.19 -19.12
#